data_f8a68755215219393e4d3c424c264e36
#
_entry.id   f8a68755215219393e4d3c424c264e36
#
_cell.length_a   1.000
_cell.length_b   1.000
_cell.length_c   1.000
_cell.angle_alpha   90.00
_cell.angle_beta   90.00
_cell.angle_gamma   90.00
#
_symmetry.space_group_name_H-M   'P 1'
#
loop_
_entity.id
_entity.type
_entity.pdbx_description
1 polymer ?
#
loop_
_entity_poly.entity_id
_entity_poly.type
_entity_poly.pdbx_seq_one_letter_code
_entity_poly.pdbx_strand_id
1 'polypeptide(L)'
;QPVADPLEPTANAEKYIVYTCIGDGDFDNGVLVDKNSYRTTLPTGVVCSFKVTAVNKGGESFPSEILSAGHAFQPKGTVLVINGFDRISAPADFVASAPADTLLAGFLDDVDHGVPYIKDISYIGKMKEFRRTIPWMDDDASGFGDSYGNYETQVIAGNTFDYPAIHGAAILQAGYSFVSCSDETVEEGSVSMNDYAYADLILGKECQTKMGRGGVKPLKFKTFSQPMQQAITAYCQQGGNLFVSGSYVGTDLWNNRLTQPNKADQKFATEVLKYQWRVNLAAAEGRVKSVASPFGKPNGDYSFHNELNADCYVVEAPDAIEPASPDACTFMRYSENNLSAGVAYRGTYKTCVLGFPFETLRTAEERNRLMEAILTFFDYGEQK
;
A
#
# COMPACT_ATOMS: atom_id res chain seq x y z
N GLN A 1 5.88 16.99 -1.86
CA GLN A 1 6.28 18.22 -2.57
C GLN A 1 7.03 17.83 -3.84
N PRO A 2 6.75 18.48 -4.99
CA PRO A 2 7.55 18.21 -6.18
C PRO A 2 9.00 18.58 -5.89
N VAL A 3 9.89 17.68 -6.22
CA VAL A 3 11.32 17.95 -6.07
C VAL A 3 11.77 18.85 -7.20
N ALA A 4 12.33 19.99 -6.84
CA ALA A 4 12.93 20.88 -7.82
C ALA A 4 14.10 20.19 -8.53
N ASP A 5 14.08 20.15 -9.85
CA ASP A 5 15.21 19.71 -10.64
C ASP A 5 16.18 20.88 -10.80
N PRO A 6 17.37 20.85 -10.18
CA PRO A 6 18.33 21.94 -10.29
C PRO A 6 18.92 22.07 -11.70
N LEU A 7 18.85 21.02 -12.52
CA LEU A 7 19.35 21.00 -13.89
C LEU A 7 18.33 21.54 -14.90
N GLU A 8 17.04 21.54 -14.51
CA GLU A 8 15.97 22.02 -15.35
C GLU A 8 14.96 22.85 -14.53
N PRO A 9 15.31 24.10 -14.20
CA PRO A 9 14.44 24.97 -13.39
C PRO A 9 13.07 25.22 -14.00
N THR A 10 12.92 25.07 -15.33
CA THR A 10 11.64 25.24 -16.04
C THR A 10 10.67 24.08 -15.79
N ALA A 11 11.16 22.96 -15.26
CA ALA A 11 10.35 21.80 -14.84
C ALA A 11 9.69 22.01 -13.48
N ASN A 12 10.04 23.04 -12.72
CA ASN A 12 9.46 23.30 -11.42
C ASN A 12 7.96 23.55 -11.52
N ALA A 13 7.21 23.04 -10.55
CA ALA A 13 5.79 23.27 -10.42
C ALA A 13 5.52 24.76 -10.12
N GLU A 14 4.61 25.36 -10.89
CA GLU A 14 4.10 26.71 -10.64
C GLU A 14 2.77 26.66 -9.87
N LYS A 15 1.96 25.64 -10.14
CA LYS A 15 0.62 25.40 -9.55
C LYS A 15 0.36 23.91 -9.41
N TYR A 16 -0.79 23.58 -8.79
CA TYR A 16 -1.25 22.21 -8.64
C TYR A 16 -2.71 22.09 -9.07
N ILE A 17 -3.11 20.91 -9.53
CA ILE A 17 -4.51 20.56 -9.71
C ILE A 17 -4.84 19.46 -8.71
N VAL A 18 -5.91 19.68 -7.95
CA VAL A 18 -6.44 18.70 -7.02
C VAL A 18 -7.69 18.08 -7.64
N TYR A 19 -7.64 16.81 -7.89
CA TYR A 19 -8.77 16.02 -8.38
C TYR A 19 -9.44 15.31 -7.21
N THR A 20 -10.76 15.32 -7.19
CA THR A 20 -11.58 14.69 -6.14
C THR A 20 -12.49 13.64 -6.75
N CYS A 21 -12.55 12.48 -6.10
CA CYS A 21 -13.50 11.41 -6.36
C CYS A 21 -14.36 11.20 -5.11
N ILE A 22 -15.67 11.08 -5.24
CA ILE A 22 -16.60 10.86 -4.15
C ILE A 22 -17.28 9.50 -4.32
N GLY A 23 -17.06 8.61 -3.36
CA GLY A 23 -17.59 7.25 -3.40
C GLY A 23 -17.04 6.48 -4.60
N ASP A 24 -17.93 5.79 -5.30
CA ASP A 24 -17.62 4.97 -6.47
C ASP A 24 -17.68 5.78 -7.80
N GLY A 25 -17.62 7.11 -7.72
CA GLY A 25 -17.61 7.98 -8.90
C GLY A 25 -16.24 8.09 -9.55
N ASP A 26 -16.20 8.82 -10.65
CA ASP A 26 -14.95 9.21 -11.31
C ASP A 26 -14.33 10.43 -10.64
N PHE A 27 -13.06 10.67 -10.92
CA PHE A 27 -12.41 11.92 -10.54
C PHE A 27 -13.03 13.09 -11.31
N ASP A 28 -13.22 14.21 -10.62
CA ASP A 28 -13.72 15.45 -11.21
C ASP A 28 -12.70 16.08 -12.19
N ASN A 29 -13.04 17.25 -12.75
CA ASN A 29 -12.15 17.97 -13.67
C ASN A 29 -11.00 18.71 -12.97
N GLY A 30 -10.86 18.53 -11.65
CA GLY A 30 -9.82 19.11 -10.83
C GLY A 30 -10.01 20.60 -10.53
N VAL A 31 -9.39 21.02 -9.44
CA VAL A 31 -9.35 22.42 -8.99
C VAL A 31 -7.92 22.91 -9.00
N LEU A 32 -7.65 23.96 -9.78
CA LEU A 32 -6.34 24.60 -9.85
C LEU A 32 -6.08 25.39 -8.55
N VAL A 33 -4.96 25.14 -7.90
CA VAL A 33 -4.54 25.82 -6.67
C VAL A 33 -3.11 26.35 -6.79
N ASP A 34 -2.87 27.50 -6.17
CA ASP A 34 -1.55 28.16 -6.14
C ASP A 34 -0.70 27.74 -4.93
N LYS A 35 -1.27 26.93 -4.03
CA LYS A 35 -0.64 26.51 -2.77
C LYS A 35 -0.60 25.00 -2.69
N ASN A 36 0.29 24.50 -1.86
CA ASN A 36 0.38 23.10 -1.50
C ASN A 36 -0.65 22.68 -0.44
N SER A 37 -1.80 23.36 -0.41
CA SER A 37 -2.93 23.04 0.46
C SER A 37 -4.25 23.34 -0.21
N TYR A 38 -5.22 22.46 -0.01
CA TYR A 38 -6.59 22.58 -0.50
C TYR A 38 -7.56 22.27 0.64
N ARG A 39 -8.67 22.99 0.68
CA ARG A 39 -9.74 22.76 1.67
C ARG A 39 -11.05 22.48 0.96
N THR A 40 -11.69 21.41 1.37
CA THR A 40 -13.01 21.02 0.88
C THR A 40 -13.85 20.46 2.00
N THR A 41 -15.14 20.28 1.75
CA THR A 41 -16.07 19.62 2.69
C THR A 41 -16.33 18.21 2.21
N LEU A 42 -16.18 17.24 3.10
CA LEU A 42 -16.44 15.83 2.79
C LEU A 42 -17.88 15.48 3.17
N PRO A 43 -18.62 14.76 2.31
CA PRO A 43 -19.89 14.16 2.68
C PRO A 43 -19.66 13.09 3.76
N THR A 44 -20.57 13.01 4.71
CA THR A 44 -20.51 12.03 5.80
C THR A 44 -20.88 10.63 5.31
N GLY A 45 -20.18 9.62 5.76
CA GLY A 45 -20.43 8.22 5.45
C GLY A 45 -19.95 7.77 4.06
N VAL A 46 -19.17 8.60 3.38
CA VAL A 46 -18.64 8.34 2.04
C VAL A 46 -17.13 8.48 2.03
N VAL A 47 -16.45 7.61 1.31
CA VAL A 47 -15.01 7.76 1.03
C VAL A 47 -14.83 8.87 -0.01
N CYS A 48 -13.89 9.77 0.25
CA CYS A 48 -13.45 10.77 -0.71
C CYS A 48 -11.97 10.55 -1.01
N SER A 49 -11.65 10.40 -2.28
CA SER A 49 -10.29 10.17 -2.75
C SER A 49 -9.75 11.39 -3.48
N PHE A 50 -8.46 11.61 -3.38
CA PHE A 50 -7.77 12.76 -3.92
C PHE A 50 -6.49 12.33 -4.61
N LYS A 51 -6.22 12.92 -5.77
CA LYS A 51 -4.92 12.90 -6.44
C LYS A 51 -4.52 14.30 -6.82
N VAL A 52 -3.22 14.55 -6.92
CA VAL A 52 -2.70 15.89 -7.21
C VAL A 52 -1.71 15.81 -8.36
N THR A 53 -1.80 16.73 -9.27
CA THR A 53 -0.81 16.94 -10.31
C THR A 53 -0.10 18.28 -10.13
N ALA A 54 1.11 18.38 -10.63
CA ALA A 54 1.88 19.61 -10.69
C ALA A 54 1.75 20.23 -12.09
N VAL A 55 1.65 21.55 -12.16
CA VAL A 55 1.46 22.27 -13.42
C VAL A 55 2.51 23.36 -13.58
N ASN A 56 3.04 23.49 -14.77
CA ASN A 56 3.89 24.59 -15.21
C ASN A 56 3.59 24.94 -16.68
N LYS A 57 4.42 25.81 -17.28
CA LYS A 57 4.26 26.21 -18.70
C LYS A 57 4.45 25.04 -19.69
N GLY A 58 5.11 23.99 -19.29
CA GLY A 58 5.35 22.80 -20.09
C GLY A 58 4.17 21.82 -20.12
N GLY A 59 3.23 21.97 -19.18
CA GLY A 59 2.06 21.11 -19.08
C GLY A 59 1.79 20.63 -17.64
N GLU A 60 1.10 19.53 -17.55
CA GLU A 60 0.69 18.85 -16.34
C GLU A 60 1.50 17.57 -16.12
N SER A 61 1.88 17.30 -14.87
CA SER A 61 2.62 16.10 -14.49
C SER A 61 1.71 14.88 -14.42
N PHE A 62 2.31 13.70 -14.31
CA PHE A 62 1.60 12.53 -13.79
C PHE A 62 1.04 12.83 -12.39
N PRO A 63 -0.08 12.20 -12.00
CA PRO A 63 -0.67 12.39 -10.68
C PRO A 63 0.20 11.80 -9.57
N SER A 64 -0.05 12.29 -8.36
CA SER A 64 0.40 11.64 -7.13
C SER A 64 -0.30 10.30 -6.92
N GLU A 65 0.13 9.56 -5.90
CA GLU A 65 -0.69 8.51 -5.32
C GLU A 65 -2.08 9.02 -4.94
N ILE A 66 -3.03 8.10 -4.83
CA ILE A 66 -4.39 8.40 -4.41
C ILE A 66 -4.50 8.25 -2.90
N LEU A 67 -4.73 9.37 -2.21
CA LEU A 67 -5.03 9.39 -0.79
C LEU A 67 -6.52 9.62 -0.56
N SER A 68 -7.03 9.11 0.56
CA SER A 68 -8.47 9.15 0.82
C SER A 68 -8.77 9.57 2.25
N ALA A 69 -9.96 10.08 2.48
CA ALA A 69 -10.49 10.38 3.80
C ALA A 69 -11.99 10.11 3.86
N GLY A 70 -12.49 9.83 5.05
CA GLY A 70 -13.90 9.61 5.27
C GLY A 70 -14.33 9.96 6.69
N HIS A 71 -15.52 10.54 6.81
CA HIS A 71 -16.11 10.90 8.09
C HIS A 71 -17.34 10.04 8.38
N ALA A 72 -17.30 9.27 9.46
CA ALA A 72 -18.45 8.46 9.88
C ALA A 72 -19.55 9.31 10.52
N PHE A 73 -20.81 8.85 10.52
CA PHE A 73 -21.95 9.59 11.09
C PHE A 73 -21.81 9.86 12.60
N GLN A 74 -21.32 8.87 13.35
CA GLN A 74 -21.05 8.96 14.78
C GLN A 74 -19.74 8.21 15.04
N PRO A 75 -18.59 8.83 14.76
CA PRO A 75 -17.32 8.12 14.75
C PRO A 75 -16.94 7.64 16.14
N LYS A 76 -16.58 6.36 16.25
CA LYS A 76 -15.98 5.78 17.46
C LYS A 76 -14.56 6.29 17.68
N GLY A 77 -13.91 6.73 16.62
CA GLY A 77 -12.57 7.27 16.60
C GLY A 77 -12.15 7.61 15.18
N THR A 78 -10.90 8.01 15.00
CA THR A 78 -10.29 8.23 13.68
C THR A 78 -9.07 7.36 13.52
N VAL A 79 -9.00 6.65 12.39
CA VAL A 79 -7.87 5.79 12.01
C VAL A 79 -6.97 6.58 11.06
N LEU A 80 -5.66 6.56 11.31
CA LEU A 80 -4.66 7.01 10.35
C LEU A 80 -4.32 5.86 9.41
N VAL A 81 -4.65 5.97 8.15
CA VAL A 81 -4.23 5.05 7.10
C VAL A 81 -2.95 5.56 6.48
N ILE A 82 -1.89 4.76 6.55
CA ILE A 82 -0.57 5.09 6.01
C ILE A 82 -0.36 4.25 4.77
N ASN A 83 -0.26 4.89 3.60
CA ASN A 83 0.05 4.21 2.36
C ASN A 83 1.57 4.06 2.25
N GLY A 84 2.07 2.87 2.47
CA GLY A 84 3.47 2.48 2.35
C GLY A 84 3.68 1.47 1.23
N PHE A 85 2.77 1.40 0.27
CA PHE A 85 2.92 0.58 -0.93
C PHE A 85 3.38 1.44 -2.11
N ASP A 86 4.66 1.73 -2.15
CA ASP A 86 5.31 2.57 -3.15
C ASP A 86 5.76 1.82 -4.37
N ARG A 87 5.67 0.51 -4.33
CA ARG A 87 6.18 -0.30 -5.42
C ARG A 87 5.50 0.06 -6.72
N ILE A 88 6.29 0.64 -7.59
CA ILE A 88 5.84 1.10 -8.89
C ILE A 88 5.53 -0.11 -9.78
N SER A 89 4.40 -0.07 -10.44
CA SER A 89 3.99 -1.00 -11.46
C SER A 89 3.80 -0.27 -12.78
N ALA A 90 3.80 -0.97 -13.90
CA ALA A 90 3.39 -0.39 -15.17
C ALA A 90 1.91 0.04 -15.11
N PRO A 91 1.48 0.99 -15.93
CA PRO A 91 0.07 1.21 -16.17
C PRO A 91 -0.60 -0.11 -16.51
N ALA A 92 -1.82 -0.32 -16.03
CA ALA A 92 -2.60 -1.47 -16.46
C ALA A 92 -2.74 -1.40 -17.98
N ASP A 93 -2.25 -2.41 -18.65
CA ASP A 93 -2.34 -2.53 -20.09
C ASP A 93 -3.44 -3.53 -20.48
N PHE A 94 -3.87 -3.46 -21.70
CA PHE A 94 -4.81 -4.42 -22.25
C PHE A 94 -4.47 -4.81 -23.67
N VAL A 95 -4.77 -6.05 -24.01
CA VAL A 95 -4.79 -6.56 -25.37
C VAL A 95 -6.15 -7.18 -25.62
N ALA A 96 -6.89 -6.67 -26.58
CA ALA A 96 -8.22 -7.18 -26.93
C ALA A 96 -8.29 -7.51 -28.42
N SER A 97 -9.07 -8.54 -28.77
CA SER A 97 -9.39 -8.82 -30.16
C SER A 97 -10.43 -7.83 -30.66
N ALA A 98 -10.11 -7.16 -31.73
CA ALA A 98 -11.03 -6.25 -32.43
C ALA A 98 -11.59 -6.94 -33.70
N PRO A 99 -12.69 -6.41 -34.30
CA PRO A 99 -13.19 -6.89 -35.58
C PRO A 99 -12.10 -6.90 -36.66
N ALA A 100 -12.14 -7.88 -37.53
CA ALA A 100 -11.19 -8.09 -38.63
C ALA A 100 -9.78 -8.53 -38.22
N ASP A 101 -9.68 -9.44 -37.23
CA ASP A 101 -8.42 -10.02 -36.76
C ASP A 101 -7.35 -8.99 -36.31
N THR A 102 -7.81 -7.82 -35.95
CA THR A 102 -6.94 -6.77 -35.42
C THR A 102 -6.81 -6.91 -33.91
N LEU A 103 -5.60 -6.77 -33.39
CA LEU A 103 -5.38 -6.62 -31.95
C LEU A 103 -5.46 -5.14 -31.57
N LEU A 104 -6.26 -4.85 -30.57
CA LEU A 104 -6.28 -3.55 -29.92
C LEU A 104 -5.50 -3.67 -28.62
N ALA A 105 -4.47 -2.85 -28.47
CA ALA A 105 -3.66 -2.81 -27.26
C ALA A 105 -3.51 -1.36 -26.80
N GLY A 106 -3.39 -1.15 -25.50
CA GLY A 106 -3.19 0.16 -24.92
C GLY A 106 -3.03 0.10 -23.40
N PHE A 107 -2.94 1.26 -22.79
CA PHE A 107 -2.86 1.43 -21.34
C PHE A 107 -4.15 2.03 -20.80
N LEU A 108 -4.54 1.64 -19.59
CA LEU A 108 -5.71 2.17 -18.90
C LEU A 108 -5.32 3.39 -18.06
N ASP A 109 -5.03 4.49 -18.73
CA ASP A 109 -4.49 5.71 -18.10
C ASP A 109 -5.37 6.27 -16.97
N ASP A 110 -6.68 6.19 -17.11
CA ASP A 110 -7.60 6.73 -16.11
C ASP A 110 -7.66 5.87 -14.84
N VAL A 111 -7.26 4.61 -14.94
CA VAL A 111 -7.29 3.65 -13.84
C VAL A 111 -5.93 3.55 -13.18
N ASP A 112 -4.87 3.51 -13.99
CA ASP A 112 -3.53 3.33 -13.52
C ASP A 112 -2.54 3.95 -14.51
N HIS A 113 -1.87 4.97 -14.08
CA HIS A 113 -0.88 5.66 -14.90
C HIS A 113 0.50 5.00 -14.86
N GLY A 114 0.67 3.90 -14.12
CA GLY A 114 1.98 3.32 -13.83
C GLY A 114 2.90 4.34 -13.22
N VAL A 115 2.33 5.19 -12.40
CA VAL A 115 2.99 6.39 -11.95
C VAL A 115 4.25 6.03 -11.21
N PRO A 116 5.36 6.52 -11.66
CA PRO A 116 6.54 6.55 -10.84
C PRO A 116 6.23 7.50 -9.71
N TYR A 117 5.93 6.89 -8.66
CA TYR A 117 5.61 7.50 -7.42
C TYR A 117 6.69 8.50 -7.00
N ILE A 118 7.94 8.20 -7.20
CA ILE A 118 9.05 9.06 -6.80
C ILE A 118 9.96 9.37 -7.99
N LYS A 119 9.51 10.07 -9.00
CA LYS A 119 10.32 10.56 -10.12
C LYS A 119 10.79 9.49 -11.12
N ASP A 120 10.46 8.25 -10.91
CA ASP A 120 10.90 7.19 -11.77
C ASP A 120 9.70 6.63 -12.53
N ILE A 121 9.84 6.35 -13.81
CA ILE A 121 8.87 5.60 -14.58
C ILE A 121 9.26 4.15 -14.48
N SER A 122 8.39 3.32 -13.94
CA SER A 122 8.61 1.91 -13.78
C SER A 122 7.54 1.10 -14.43
N TYR A 123 7.92 -0.11 -14.80
CA TYR A 123 7.05 -1.11 -15.38
C TYR A 123 7.01 -2.33 -14.51
N ILE A 124 5.92 -3.07 -14.62
CA ILE A 124 5.77 -4.33 -13.92
C ILE A 124 6.79 -5.36 -14.36
N GLY A 125 7.13 -6.20 -13.42
CA GLY A 125 8.05 -7.31 -13.59
C GLY A 125 9.45 -6.96 -13.20
N LYS A 126 10.11 -6.15 -13.96
CA LYS A 126 11.40 -5.58 -13.57
C LYS A 126 11.21 -4.09 -13.45
N MET A 127 11.34 -3.61 -12.26
CA MET A 127 11.27 -2.18 -11.96
C MET A 127 12.27 -1.43 -12.79
N LYS A 128 11.80 -0.37 -13.44
CA LYS A 128 12.62 0.44 -14.30
C LYS A 128 12.49 1.89 -13.96
N GLU A 129 13.59 2.53 -14.08
CA GLU A 129 13.78 3.91 -13.76
C GLU A 129 14.00 4.70 -15.04
N PHE A 130 13.25 5.78 -15.22
CA PHE A 130 13.58 6.75 -16.24
C PHE A 130 14.74 7.61 -15.76
N ARG A 131 15.84 7.59 -16.49
CA ARG A 131 17.02 8.38 -16.18
C ARG A 131 17.34 9.31 -17.33
N ARG A 132 17.22 10.61 -17.10
CA ARG A 132 17.57 11.63 -18.09
C ARG A 132 19.03 11.51 -18.56
N THR A 133 19.92 11.02 -17.72
CA THR A 133 21.34 10.83 -18.01
C THR A 133 21.65 9.61 -18.89
N ILE A 134 20.68 8.71 -19.09
CA ILE A 134 20.86 7.58 -19.98
C ILE A 134 20.51 8.01 -21.39
N PRO A 135 21.45 7.88 -22.34
CA PRO A 135 21.20 8.23 -23.72
C PRO A 135 20.05 7.41 -24.33
N TRP A 136 19.41 7.99 -25.32
CA TRP A 136 18.46 7.27 -26.16
C TRP A 136 19.12 6.04 -26.79
N MET A 137 18.45 4.90 -26.72
CA MET A 137 18.86 3.64 -27.33
C MET A 137 17.79 3.24 -28.34
N ASP A 138 18.17 2.96 -29.58
CA ASP A 138 17.25 2.80 -30.69
C ASP A 138 16.34 1.56 -30.59
N ASP A 139 16.83 0.53 -29.95
CA ASP A 139 16.23 -0.82 -29.98
C ASP A 139 15.79 -1.30 -28.61
N ASP A 140 16.23 -0.69 -27.55
CA ASP A 140 16.00 -1.17 -26.17
C ASP A 140 15.28 -0.18 -25.28
N ALA A 141 15.04 1.03 -25.74
CA ALA A 141 14.49 2.08 -24.91
C ALA A 141 13.31 2.77 -25.56
N SER A 142 12.26 2.97 -24.81
CA SER A 142 11.10 3.76 -25.21
C SER A 142 11.33 5.26 -25.01
N GLY A 143 12.49 5.76 -25.36
CA GLY A 143 12.87 7.15 -25.14
C GLY A 143 14.09 7.30 -24.25
N PHE A 144 14.19 8.45 -23.60
CA PHE A 144 15.18 8.61 -22.56
C PHE A 144 14.93 7.64 -21.42
N GLY A 145 15.91 6.84 -21.10
CA GLY A 145 15.79 5.94 -19.98
C GLY A 145 15.91 4.49 -20.38
N ASP A 146 15.65 3.66 -19.43
CA ASP A 146 15.79 2.24 -19.52
C ASP A 146 14.40 1.62 -19.36
N SER A 147 13.88 1.01 -20.40
CA SER A 147 12.55 0.42 -20.40
C SER A 147 12.61 -1.06 -20.78
N TYR A 148 12.49 -1.94 -19.82
CA TYR A 148 12.38 -3.37 -20.06
C TYR A 148 11.15 -3.92 -19.38
N GLY A 149 9.98 -3.78 -19.91
CA GLY A 149 8.79 -4.40 -19.37
C GLY A 149 8.69 -5.85 -19.83
N ASN A 150 8.81 -6.79 -18.90
CA ASN A 150 8.52 -8.19 -19.21
C ASN A 150 7.02 -8.47 -19.36
N TYR A 151 6.18 -7.50 -19.00
CA TYR A 151 4.73 -7.64 -18.90
C TYR A 151 3.99 -6.55 -19.69
N GLU A 152 4.65 -5.92 -20.64
CA GLU A 152 4.08 -4.84 -21.48
C GLU A 152 2.83 -5.23 -22.26
N THR A 153 2.66 -6.54 -22.49
CA THR A 153 1.50 -7.09 -23.20
C THR A 153 0.49 -7.77 -22.27
N GLN A 154 0.70 -7.71 -20.97
CA GLN A 154 -0.18 -8.36 -20.01
C GLN A 154 -1.07 -7.32 -19.32
N VAL A 155 -2.35 -7.62 -19.24
CA VAL A 155 -3.27 -6.85 -18.41
C VAL A 155 -2.94 -7.12 -16.95
N ILE A 156 -2.67 -6.06 -16.21
CA ILE A 156 -2.34 -6.12 -14.80
C ILE A 156 -3.32 -5.24 -14.06
N ALA A 157 -4.21 -5.90 -13.35
CA ALA A 157 -5.25 -5.24 -12.59
C ALA A 157 -4.71 -4.72 -11.24
N GLY A 158 -5.40 -3.76 -10.69
CA GLY A 158 -5.19 -3.28 -9.35
C GLY A 158 -3.94 -2.41 -9.17
N ASN A 159 -3.56 -1.74 -10.23
CA ASN A 159 -2.43 -0.83 -10.22
C ASN A 159 -2.88 0.64 -10.07
N THR A 160 -4.00 0.84 -9.39
CA THR A 160 -4.63 2.15 -9.25
C THR A 160 -4.08 2.95 -8.08
N PHE A 161 -3.36 2.31 -7.17
CA PHE A 161 -2.80 2.90 -5.95
C PHE A 161 -3.84 3.63 -5.07
N ASP A 162 -5.11 3.23 -5.15
CA ASP A 162 -6.20 3.77 -4.35
C ASP A 162 -6.53 2.91 -3.12
N TYR A 163 -5.58 2.15 -2.66
CA TYR A 163 -5.74 1.23 -1.52
C TYR A 163 -6.20 1.90 -0.23
N PRO A 164 -5.83 3.16 0.08
CA PRO A 164 -6.43 3.89 1.19
C PRO A 164 -7.96 4.01 1.10
N ALA A 165 -8.54 4.04 -0.11
CA ALA A 165 -9.98 4.04 -0.29
C ALA A 165 -10.60 2.68 0.10
N ILE A 166 -9.95 1.58 -0.28
CA ILE A 166 -10.40 0.21 0.02
C ILE A 166 -10.39 -0.05 1.53
N HIS A 167 -9.29 0.28 2.20
CA HIS A 167 -9.18 0.20 3.66
C HIS A 167 -10.18 1.13 4.34
N GLY A 168 -10.24 2.38 3.88
CA GLY A 168 -11.12 3.42 4.40
C GLY A 168 -12.60 3.06 4.32
N ALA A 169 -13.03 2.40 3.24
CA ALA A 169 -14.40 1.91 3.12
C ALA A 169 -14.74 0.91 4.22
N ALA A 170 -13.85 -0.03 4.52
CA ALA A 170 -14.04 -0.99 5.59
C ALA A 170 -13.97 -0.33 6.99
N ILE A 171 -13.13 0.67 7.17
CA ILE A 171 -13.02 1.47 8.40
C ILE A 171 -14.33 2.26 8.64
N LEU A 172 -14.87 2.92 7.61
CA LEU A 172 -16.16 3.63 7.70
C LEU A 172 -17.30 2.67 8.05
N GLN A 173 -17.31 1.50 7.44
CA GLN A 173 -18.33 0.47 7.72
C GLN A 173 -18.24 -0.04 9.18
N ALA A 174 -17.04 -0.09 9.76
CA ALA A 174 -16.85 -0.42 11.17
C ALA A 174 -17.26 0.73 12.14
N GLY A 175 -17.60 1.90 11.62
CA GLY A 175 -18.07 3.06 12.38
C GLY A 175 -16.96 4.00 12.84
N TYR A 176 -15.81 4.01 12.16
CA TYR A 176 -14.71 4.93 12.42
C TYR A 176 -14.55 5.91 11.25
N SER A 177 -14.12 7.12 11.55
CA SER A 177 -13.58 8.02 10.54
C SER A 177 -12.15 7.61 10.18
N PHE A 178 -11.65 8.08 9.04
CA PHE A 178 -10.26 7.89 8.69
C PHE A 178 -9.70 9.08 7.90
N VAL A 179 -8.41 9.22 7.98
CA VAL A 179 -7.59 10.08 7.12
C VAL A 179 -6.43 9.25 6.61
N SER A 180 -5.84 9.62 5.49
CA SER A 180 -4.67 8.93 4.97
C SER A 180 -3.52 9.87 4.69
N CYS A 181 -2.33 9.31 4.69
CA CYS A 181 -1.09 9.97 4.30
C CYS A 181 -0.16 8.97 3.60
N SER A 182 0.85 9.47 2.90
CA SER A 182 1.96 8.64 2.47
C SER A 182 2.90 8.34 3.64
N ASP A 183 3.64 7.26 3.56
CA ASP A 183 4.59 6.86 4.59
C ASP A 183 5.76 7.84 4.73
N GLU A 184 6.21 8.49 3.63
CA GLU A 184 7.26 9.51 3.73
C GLU A 184 6.88 10.67 4.65
N THR A 185 5.60 11.04 4.71
CA THR A 185 5.18 12.11 5.62
C THR A 185 5.28 11.71 7.09
N VAL A 186 5.14 10.42 7.38
CA VAL A 186 5.42 9.85 8.71
C VAL A 186 6.92 9.75 8.95
N GLU A 187 7.67 9.30 7.97
CA GLU A 187 9.13 9.15 8.04
C GLU A 187 9.85 10.49 8.24
N GLU A 188 9.36 11.54 7.59
CA GLU A 188 9.87 12.91 7.72
C GLU A 188 9.35 13.63 8.98
N GLY A 189 8.38 13.03 9.69
CA GLY A 189 7.76 13.61 10.88
C GLY A 189 6.76 14.74 10.59
N SER A 190 6.31 14.89 9.34
CA SER A 190 5.27 15.85 8.95
C SER A 190 3.88 15.41 9.44
N VAL A 191 3.66 14.11 9.57
CA VAL A 191 2.49 13.49 10.16
C VAL A 191 2.93 12.66 11.36
N SER A 192 2.32 12.89 12.52
CA SER A 192 2.60 12.12 13.73
C SER A 192 1.57 11.03 13.94
N MET A 193 2.02 9.77 13.98
CA MET A 193 1.16 8.64 14.34
C MET A 193 0.55 8.81 15.73
N ASN A 194 1.25 9.50 16.65
CA ASN A 194 0.82 9.69 18.04
C ASN A 194 -0.43 10.58 18.19
N ASP A 195 -0.84 11.27 17.13
CA ASP A 195 -2.09 12.04 17.12
C ASP A 195 -3.33 11.15 16.96
N TYR A 196 -3.13 9.84 16.73
CA TYR A 196 -4.19 8.87 16.46
C TYR A 196 -4.08 7.66 17.39
N ALA A 197 -5.22 7.20 17.91
CA ALA A 197 -5.26 5.96 18.71
C ALA A 197 -5.11 4.69 17.85
N TYR A 198 -5.43 4.78 16.57
CA TYR A 198 -5.45 3.68 15.61
C TYR A 198 -4.68 4.05 14.34
N ALA A 199 -3.82 3.17 13.90
CA ALA A 199 -3.11 3.29 12.63
C ALA A 199 -3.24 2.01 11.81
N ASP A 200 -3.30 2.16 10.49
CA ASP A 200 -3.39 1.10 9.50
C ASP A 200 -2.31 1.33 8.44
N LEU A 201 -1.29 0.47 8.41
CA LEU A 201 -0.15 0.56 7.50
C LEU A 201 -0.33 -0.43 6.35
N ILE A 202 -0.53 0.11 5.18
CA ILE A 202 -0.65 -0.64 3.92
C ILE A 202 0.74 -0.84 3.35
N LEU A 203 1.17 -2.09 3.21
CA LEU A 203 2.46 -2.43 2.62
C LEU A 203 2.34 -3.23 1.32
N GLY A 204 1.14 -3.65 0.96
CA GLY A 204 0.88 -4.33 -0.31
C GLY A 204 1.93 -5.38 -0.66
N LYS A 205 2.61 -5.19 -1.77
CA LYS A 205 3.75 -5.99 -2.22
C LYS A 205 5.08 -5.25 -2.06
N GLU A 206 5.15 -4.30 -1.14
CA GLU A 206 6.37 -3.56 -0.83
C GLU A 206 7.50 -4.51 -0.44
N CYS A 207 8.62 -4.40 -1.12
CA CYS A 207 9.78 -5.25 -0.90
C CYS A 207 11.02 -4.58 -1.47
N GLN A 208 12.10 -4.56 -0.71
CA GLN A 208 13.35 -3.96 -1.15
C GLN A 208 13.81 -4.49 -2.50
N THR A 209 14.00 -3.60 -3.44
CA THR A 209 14.29 -3.89 -4.83
C THR A 209 15.48 -3.05 -5.33
N LYS A 210 16.34 -3.66 -6.14
CA LYS A 210 17.38 -2.94 -6.85
C LYS A 210 16.79 -2.23 -8.05
N MET A 211 17.02 -0.93 -8.11
CA MET A 211 16.58 -0.07 -9.19
C MET A 211 17.67 0.15 -10.23
N GLY A 212 17.26 0.57 -11.41
CA GLY A 212 18.15 0.96 -12.48
C GLY A 212 18.61 -0.19 -13.37
N ARG A 213 19.37 0.16 -14.38
CA ARG A 213 19.81 -0.78 -15.43
C ARG A 213 20.56 -1.97 -14.84
N GLY A 214 20.07 -3.17 -15.19
CA GLY A 214 20.62 -4.41 -14.65
C GLY A 214 20.35 -4.65 -13.18
N GLY A 215 19.44 -3.88 -12.56
CA GLY A 215 19.08 -4.04 -11.16
C GLY A 215 20.24 -3.80 -10.20
N VAL A 216 21.07 -2.80 -10.45
CA VAL A 216 22.30 -2.59 -9.69
C VAL A 216 22.09 -1.74 -8.46
N LYS A 217 21.62 -0.52 -8.61
CA LYS A 217 21.40 0.45 -7.51
C LYS A 217 20.66 1.69 -8.02
N PRO A 218 19.98 2.47 -7.18
CA PRO A 218 19.84 2.31 -5.72
C PRO A 218 18.95 1.14 -5.32
N LEU A 219 18.92 0.83 -4.02
CA LEU A 219 17.91 -0.02 -3.39
C LEU A 219 16.79 0.88 -2.91
N LYS A 220 15.54 0.53 -3.25
CA LYS A 220 14.32 1.24 -2.83
C LYS A 220 13.28 0.24 -2.34
N PHE A 221 12.17 0.75 -1.84
CA PHE A 221 10.98 -0.02 -1.48
C PHE A 221 11.21 -1.01 -0.34
N LYS A 222 11.96 -0.59 0.67
CA LYS A 222 12.11 -1.40 1.88
C LYS A 222 10.81 -1.40 2.66
N THR A 223 10.25 -2.58 2.89
CA THR A 223 8.97 -2.79 3.59
C THR A 223 8.86 -2.00 4.90
N PHE A 224 9.92 -1.97 5.69
CA PHE A 224 10.03 -1.11 6.87
C PHE A 224 11.35 -0.35 6.81
N SER A 225 11.31 0.87 6.36
CA SER A 225 12.47 1.77 6.41
C SER A 225 12.90 2.04 7.84
N GLN A 226 14.11 2.49 8.05
CA GLN A 226 14.57 2.81 9.41
C GLN A 226 13.76 3.95 10.06
N PRO A 227 13.41 5.05 9.37
CA PRO A 227 12.52 6.07 9.93
C PRO A 227 11.14 5.51 10.28
N MET A 228 10.52 4.68 9.44
CA MET A 228 9.23 4.05 9.72
C MET A 228 9.31 3.13 10.94
N GLN A 229 10.37 2.32 11.09
CA GLN A 229 10.57 1.50 12.27
C GLN A 229 10.64 2.34 13.56
N GLN A 230 11.29 3.52 13.50
CA GLN A 230 11.38 4.44 14.63
C GLN A 230 10.00 5.05 14.97
N ALA A 231 9.25 5.49 13.96
CA ALA A 231 7.90 6.04 14.15
C ALA A 231 6.95 5.02 14.77
N ILE A 232 6.91 3.80 14.23
CA ILE A 232 6.10 2.68 14.75
C ILE A 232 6.52 2.33 16.19
N THR A 233 7.82 2.28 16.46
CA THR A 233 8.31 1.96 17.81
C THR A 233 7.84 3.00 18.82
N ALA A 234 7.98 4.28 18.50
CA ALA A 234 7.52 5.38 19.36
C ALA A 234 6.00 5.33 19.58
N TYR A 235 5.25 5.09 18.51
CA TYR A 235 3.80 4.97 18.54
C TYR A 235 3.32 3.82 19.44
N CYS A 236 3.89 2.64 19.27
CA CYS A 236 3.56 1.47 20.08
C CYS A 236 3.93 1.69 21.56
N GLN A 237 5.10 2.29 21.85
CA GLN A 237 5.51 2.61 23.21
C GLN A 237 4.58 3.59 23.92
N GLN A 238 3.84 4.42 23.19
CA GLN A 238 2.83 5.33 23.72
C GLN A 238 1.43 4.71 23.80
N GLY A 239 1.30 3.41 23.50
CA GLY A 239 0.02 2.69 23.59
C GLY A 239 -0.81 2.71 22.33
N GLY A 240 -0.26 3.12 21.20
CA GLY A 240 -0.96 3.13 19.91
C GLY A 240 -1.32 1.74 19.41
N ASN A 241 -2.42 1.62 18.69
CA ASN A 241 -2.92 0.36 18.14
C ASN A 241 -2.65 0.32 16.63
N LEU A 242 -1.91 -0.69 16.16
CA LEU A 242 -1.40 -0.76 14.80
C LEU A 242 -1.87 -2.01 14.05
N PHE A 243 -2.50 -1.81 12.92
CA PHE A 243 -2.73 -2.83 11.90
C PHE A 243 -1.68 -2.70 10.80
N VAL A 244 -1.14 -3.82 10.33
CA VAL A 244 -0.18 -3.89 9.22
C VAL A 244 -0.57 -5.04 8.30
N SER A 245 -0.57 -4.81 6.99
CA SER A 245 -0.81 -5.85 6.01
C SER A 245 0.14 -5.77 4.81
N GLY A 246 0.69 -6.90 4.38
CA GLY A 246 1.58 -6.95 3.22
C GLY A 246 2.17 -8.33 2.97
N SER A 247 2.56 -8.60 1.73
CA SER A 247 3.11 -9.90 1.31
C SER A 247 4.50 -10.18 1.85
N TYR A 248 5.33 -9.15 2.04
CA TYR A 248 6.75 -9.30 2.35
C TYR A 248 7.13 -8.75 3.71
N VAL A 249 6.17 -8.67 4.64
CA VAL A 249 6.40 -8.14 5.99
C VAL A 249 7.51 -8.86 6.76
N GLY A 250 7.74 -10.13 6.44
CA GLY A 250 8.83 -10.92 7.03
C GLY A 250 9.97 -11.18 6.05
N THR A 251 9.65 -11.55 4.81
CA THR A 251 10.66 -11.91 3.80
C THR A 251 11.67 -10.79 3.60
N ASP A 252 11.25 -9.54 3.55
CA ASP A 252 12.16 -8.42 3.34
C ASP A 252 13.15 -8.21 4.51
N LEU A 253 12.80 -8.64 5.70
CA LEU A 253 13.62 -8.51 6.91
C LEU A 253 14.52 -9.73 7.17
N TRP A 254 14.10 -10.93 6.73
CA TRP A 254 14.82 -12.19 7.02
C TRP A 254 15.50 -12.82 5.82
N ASN A 255 14.93 -12.69 4.64
CA ASN A 255 15.37 -13.44 3.46
C ASN A 255 15.27 -12.63 2.15
N ASN A 256 15.48 -11.34 2.21
CA ASN A 256 15.64 -10.56 1.00
C ASN A 256 16.96 -10.97 0.31
N ARG A 257 16.86 -11.48 -0.92
CA ARG A 257 18.02 -11.98 -1.68
C ARG A 257 19.00 -10.88 -2.10
N LEU A 258 18.61 -9.63 -1.99
CA LEU A 258 19.38 -8.48 -2.43
C LEU A 258 20.27 -7.91 -1.33
N THR A 259 19.93 -8.17 -0.08
CA THR A 259 20.60 -7.64 1.09
C THR A 259 20.85 -8.73 2.13
N GLN A 260 21.88 -8.57 2.93
CA GLN A 260 22.09 -9.43 4.07
C GLN A 260 21.04 -9.15 5.14
N PRO A 261 20.51 -10.20 5.80
CA PRO A 261 19.57 -10.02 6.88
C PRO A 261 20.13 -9.08 7.97
N ASN A 262 19.33 -8.12 8.37
CA ASN A 262 19.71 -7.16 9.41
C ASN A 262 19.08 -7.56 10.74
N LYS A 263 19.90 -7.81 11.75
CA LYS A 263 19.41 -8.16 13.09
C LYS A 263 18.57 -7.06 13.74
N ALA A 264 18.81 -5.80 13.43
CA ALA A 264 18.01 -4.69 13.94
C ALA A 264 16.59 -4.73 13.37
N ASP A 265 16.44 -5.02 12.07
CA ASP A 265 15.13 -5.18 11.43
C ASP A 265 14.36 -6.36 12.01
N GLN A 266 15.04 -7.50 12.21
CA GLN A 266 14.43 -8.68 12.83
C GLN A 266 14.02 -8.41 14.28
N LYS A 267 14.85 -7.67 15.02
CA LYS A 267 14.54 -7.24 16.39
C LYS A 267 13.31 -6.31 16.44
N PHE A 268 13.19 -5.39 15.50
CA PHE A 268 12.01 -4.55 15.37
C PHE A 268 10.73 -5.41 15.21
N ALA A 269 10.74 -6.36 14.28
CA ALA A 269 9.59 -7.22 14.06
C ALA A 269 9.25 -8.09 15.29
N THR A 270 10.26 -8.67 15.94
CA THR A 270 10.03 -9.57 17.09
C THR A 270 9.71 -8.83 18.40
N GLU A 271 10.31 -7.68 18.65
CA GLU A 271 10.15 -6.96 19.92
C GLU A 271 9.06 -5.88 19.87
N VAL A 272 8.79 -5.30 18.69
CA VAL A 272 7.77 -4.25 18.53
C VAL A 272 6.51 -4.82 17.90
N LEU A 273 6.59 -5.42 16.72
CA LEU A 273 5.42 -5.98 16.04
C LEU A 273 5.01 -7.36 16.54
N LYS A 274 5.87 -8.03 17.33
CA LYS A 274 5.61 -9.29 18.04
C LYS A 274 5.41 -10.51 17.16
N TYR A 275 5.96 -10.49 15.94
CA TYR A 275 6.02 -11.66 15.07
C TYR A 275 7.44 -12.00 14.64
N GLN A 276 7.62 -13.23 14.20
CA GLN A 276 8.80 -13.70 13.50
C GLN A 276 8.41 -14.33 12.15
N TRP A 277 9.26 -14.20 11.18
CA TRP A 277 9.07 -14.79 9.86
C TRP A 277 9.27 -16.31 9.90
N ARG A 278 8.44 -17.01 9.14
CA ARG A 278 8.52 -18.47 8.99
C ARG A 278 8.98 -18.87 7.60
N VAL A 279 8.27 -18.43 6.57
CA VAL A 279 8.55 -18.76 5.18
C VAL A 279 7.83 -17.80 4.24
N ASN A 280 8.44 -17.52 3.09
CA ASN A 280 7.79 -16.88 1.95
C ASN A 280 7.03 -17.89 1.08
N LEU A 281 6.22 -17.44 0.14
CA LEU A 281 5.38 -18.29 -0.71
C LEU A 281 4.53 -19.25 0.14
N ALA A 282 3.97 -18.73 1.22
CA ALA A 282 3.32 -19.52 2.25
C ALA A 282 2.01 -20.17 1.79
N ALA A 283 1.37 -19.67 0.73
CA ALA A 283 0.14 -20.21 0.19
C ALA A 283 0.02 -19.93 -1.31
N ALA A 284 -0.60 -20.83 -2.04
CA ALA A 284 -0.89 -20.72 -3.46
C ALA A 284 -2.39 -20.63 -3.77
N GLU A 285 -3.26 -21.04 -2.84
CA GLU A 285 -4.72 -21.08 -3.08
C GLU A 285 -5.45 -19.77 -2.75
N GLY A 286 -4.77 -18.79 -2.15
CA GLY A 286 -5.37 -17.51 -1.77
C GLY A 286 -6.50 -17.64 -0.76
N ARG A 287 -6.49 -18.67 0.09
CA ARG A 287 -7.53 -18.92 1.10
C ARG A 287 -6.94 -18.92 2.49
N VAL A 288 -7.61 -18.20 3.40
CA VAL A 288 -7.24 -18.12 4.80
C VAL A 288 -8.48 -18.32 5.67
N LYS A 289 -8.27 -18.89 6.84
CA LYS A 289 -9.31 -19.11 7.84
C LYS A 289 -8.91 -18.44 9.15
N SER A 290 -9.87 -17.84 9.79
CA SER A 290 -9.69 -17.38 11.16
C SER A 290 -9.61 -18.55 12.13
N VAL A 291 -8.87 -18.38 13.21
CA VAL A 291 -8.75 -19.37 14.27
C VAL A 291 -9.14 -18.76 15.61
N ALA A 292 -9.55 -19.62 16.57
CA ALA A 292 -9.88 -19.14 17.90
C ALA A 292 -8.69 -18.38 18.49
N SER A 293 -8.93 -17.15 18.84
CA SER A 293 -7.92 -16.22 19.31
C SER A 293 -8.54 -15.24 20.32
N PRO A 294 -7.75 -14.38 20.98
CA PRO A 294 -8.25 -13.30 21.82
C PRO A 294 -9.16 -12.28 21.11
N PHE A 295 -9.29 -12.33 19.80
CA PHE A 295 -10.27 -11.55 19.04
C PHE A 295 -11.74 -11.91 19.31
N GLY A 296 -12.00 -12.86 20.18
CA GLY A 296 -13.33 -13.38 20.41
C GLY A 296 -13.69 -14.45 19.38
N LYS A 297 -14.67 -14.21 18.52
CA LYS A 297 -14.99 -15.10 17.41
C LYS A 297 -14.47 -14.50 16.11
N PRO A 298 -13.31 -14.92 15.60
CA PRO A 298 -12.98 -14.64 14.22
C PRO A 298 -14.05 -15.33 13.37
N ASN A 299 -14.68 -14.57 12.48
CA ASN A 299 -15.88 -15.07 11.84
C ASN A 299 -15.60 -15.45 10.39
N GLY A 300 -15.00 -16.62 10.19
CA GLY A 300 -15.14 -17.31 8.93
C GLY A 300 -13.86 -17.43 8.11
N ASP A 301 -14.09 -17.85 6.90
CA ASP A 301 -13.07 -17.99 5.87
C ASP A 301 -13.00 -16.70 5.06
N TYR A 302 -11.83 -16.45 4.52
CA TYR A 302 -11.51 -15.30 3.68
C TYR A 302 -10.71 -15.78 2.46
N SER A 303 -10.79 -15.00 1.40
CA SER A 303 -10.03 -15.27 0.18
C SER A 303 -9.39 -14.01 -0.37
N PHE A 304 -8.16 -14.12 -0.84
CA PHE A 304 -7.47 -13.03 -1.51
C PHE A 304 -7.12 -13.38 -2.96
N HIS A 305 -6.87 -12.38 -3.76
CA HIS A 305 -6.55 -12.55 -5.17
C HIS A 305 -5.16 -13.19 -5.34
N ASN A 306 -5.13 -14.41 -5.82
CA ASN A 306 -3.93 -15.19 -6.14
C ASN A 306 -3.79 -15.52 -7.62
N GLU A 307 -4.74 -15.05 -8.43
CA GLU A 307 -4.78 -15.19 -9.89
C GLU A 307 -5.14 -13.85 -10.52
N LEU A 308 -4.76 -13.64 -11.78
CA LEU A 308 -5.09 -12.44 -12.53
C LEU A 308 -6.60 -12.21 -12.55
N ASN A 309 -6.99 -10.98 -12.27
CA ASN A 309 -8.38 -10.55 -12.14
C ASN A 309 -8.48 -9.07 -12.54
N ALA A 310 -9.71 -8.53 -12.57
CA ALA A 310 -9.97 -7.14 -12.94
C ALA A 310 -10.03 -6.18 -11.73
N ASP A 311 -9.91 -6.70 -10.51
CA ASP A 311 -10.26 -5.93 -9.31
C ASP A 311 -9.03 -5.45 -8.53
N CYS A 312 -7.98 -6.28 -8.48
CA CYS A 312 -6.80 -6.00 -7.66
C CYS A 312 -5.57 -6.74 -8.18
N TYR A 313 -4.41 -6.38 -7.73
CA TYR A 313 -3.18 -7.10 -8.03
C TYR A 313 -3.13 -8.50 -7.40
N VAL A 314 -2.28 -9.34 -7.93
CA VAL A 314 -2.12 -10.74 -7.51
C VAL A 314 -1.16 -10.84 -6.33
N VAL A 315 -1.50 -11.65 -5.35
CA VAL A 315 -0.63 -12.03 -4.23
C VAL A 315 0.00 -13.39 -4.54
N GLU A 316 1.15 -13.36 -5.18
CA GLU A 316 1.89 -14.57 -5.55
C GLU A 316 2.80 -15.11 -4.45
N ALA A 317 3.15 -14.28 -3.47
CA ALA A 317 4.16 -14.63 -2.48
C ALA A 317 3.81 -14.12 -1.07
N PRO A 318 2.71 -14.59 -0.47
CA PRO A 318 2.37 -14.21 0.89
C PRO A 318 3.37 -14.80 1.90
N ASP A 319 3.57 -14.11 3.02
CA ASP A 319 4.43 -14.54 4.11
C ASP A 319 3.67 -15.36 5.15
N ALA A 320 4.28 -16.41 5.67
CA ALA A 320 3.89 -16.99 6.94
C ALA A 320 4.69 -16.34 8.08
N ILE A 321 3.96 -15.91 9.10
CA ILE A 321 4.52 -15.26 10.29
C ILE A 321 4.00 -15.94 11.56
N GLU A 322 4.87 -16.08 12.56
CA GLU A 322 4.53 -16.77 13.81
C GLU A 322 4.64 -15.81 15.01
N PRO A 323 3.88 -16.02 16.10
CA PRO A 323 4.03 -15.21 17.30
C PRO A 323 5.45 -15.23 17.85
N ALA A 324 5.98 -14.07 18.22
CA ALA A 324 7.32 -13.92 18.79
C ALA A 324 7.31 -13.60 20.29
N SER A 325 6.15 -13.58 20.92
CA SER A 325 6.03 -13.40 22.38
C SER A 325 4.87 -14.23 22.95
N PRO A 326 4.88 -14.54 24.27
CA PRO A 326 3.78 -15.27 24.91
C PRO A 326 2.42 -14.57 24.84
N ASP A 327 2.40 -13.24 24.74
CA ASP A 327 1.19 -12.41 24.65
C ASP A 327 0.75 -12.18 23.19
N ALA A 328 1.48 -12.74 22.24
CA ALA A 328 1.09 -12.75 20.82
C ALA A 328 0.45 -14.10 20.45
N CYS A 329 -0.46 -14.08 19.50
CA CYS A 329 -1.14 -15.27 19.03
C CYS A 329 -1.37 -15.24 17.52
N THR A 330 -1.44 -16.41 16.90
CA THR A 330 -1.97 -16.57 15.56
C THR A 330 -3.48 -16.36 15.59
N PHE A 331 -4.01 -15.48 14.77
CA PHE A 331 -5.45 -15.27 14.62
C PHE A 331 -6.00 -15.71 13.26
N MET A 332 -5.12 -15.96 12.30
CA MET A 332 -5.47 -16.39 10.96
C MET A 332 -4.45 -17.40 10.41
N ARG A 333 -4.91 -18.39 9.64
CA ARG A 333 -4.06 -19.41 9.04
C ARG A 333 -4.39 -19.62 7.57
N TYR A 334 -3.40 -19.91 6.76
CA TYR A 334 -3.60 -20.39 5.40
C TYR A 334 -4.32 -21.73 5.41
N SER A 335 -5.36 -21.88 4.59
CA SER A 335 -6.26 -23.04 4.64
C SER A 335 -5.61 -24.32 4.16
N GLU A 336 -4.72 -24.22 3.16
CA GLU A 336 -4.10 -25.36 2.50
C GLU A 336 -3.05 -26.08 3.35
N ASN A 337 -2.34 -25.38 4.24
CA ASN A 337 -1.20 -25.95 4.96
C ASN A 337 -1.17 -25.61 6.45
N ASN A 338 -2.14 -24.82 6.90
CA ASN A 338 -2.27 -24.40 8.30
C ASN A 338 -1.13 -23.52 8.85
N LEU A 339 -0.26 -22.97 7.98
CA LEU A 339 0.72 -21.98 8.40
C LEU A 339 0.03 -20.70 8.88
N SER A 340 0.66 -19.99 9.80
CA SER A 340 0.10 -18.75 10.34
C SER A 340 0.17 -17.63 9.29
N ALA A 341 -0.99 -17.06 8.97
CA ALA A 341 -1.17 -15.97 8.03
C ALA A 341 -1.30 -14.60 8.70
N GLY A 342 -1.50 -14.59 10.03
CA GLY A 342 -1.65 -13.36 10.79
C GLY A 342 -1.38 -13.56 12.27
N VAL A 343 -0.70 -12.57 12.85
CA VAL A 343 -0.33 -12.51 14.26
C VAL A 343 -0.91 -11.28 14.92
N ALA A 344 -1.51 -11.45 16.08
CA ALA A 344 -1.98 -10.38 16.93
C ALA A 344 -1.26 -10.38 18.26
N TYR A 345 -1.01 -9.19 18.78
CA TYR A 345 -0.42 -8.99 20.11
C TYR A 345 -1.32 -8.06 20.95
N ARG A 346 -1.42 -8.34 22.22
CA ARG A 346 -2.13 -7.57 23.21
C ARG A 346 -1.30 -7.38 24.47
N GLY A 347 -0.83 -6.18 24.68
CA GLY A 347 -0.07 -5.77 25.87
C GLY A 347 -0.36 -4.33 26.23
N THR A 348 0.68 -3.54 26.44
CA THR A 348 0.59 -2.08 26.64
C THR A 348 0.13 -1.32 25.39
N TYR A 349 0.24 -1.94 24.25
CA TYR A 349 -0.30 -1.56 22.95
C TYR A 349 -0.83 -2.81 22.26
N LYS A 350 -1.46 -2.66 21.11
CA LYS A 350 -1.95 -3.81 20.34
C LYS A 350 -1.45 -3.75 18.91
N THR A 351 -1.09 -4.91 18.36
CA THR A 351 -0.76 -5.02 16.94
C THR A 351 -1.54 -6.15 16.30
N CYS A 352 -1.89 -5.97 15.03
CA CYS A 352 -2.35 -7.00 14.13
C CYS A 352 -1.50 -6.95 12.87
N VAL A 353 -0.84 -8.03 12.53
CA VAL A 353 -0.02 -8.12 11.31
C VAL A 353 -0.51 -9.26 10.45
N LEU A 354 -0.77 -9.00 9.17
CA LEU A 354 -1.08 -10.00 8.15
C LEU A 354 0.13 -10.23 7.26
N GLY A 355 0.39 -11.47 6.90
CA GLY A 355 1.40 -11.87 5.93
C GLY A 355 0.91 -11.81 4.47
N PHE A 356 -0.21 -11.16 4.22
CA PHE A 356 -0.79 -10.86 2.91
C PHE A 356 -1.50 -9.50 2.95
N PRO A 357 -1.64 -8.81 1.81
CA PRO A 357 -2.29 -7.51 1.76
C PRO A 357 -3.81 -7.59 1.99
N PHE A 358 -4.33 -6.75 2.87
CA PHE A 358 -5.74 -6.71 3.21
C PHE A 358 -6.63 -6.29 2.03
N GLU A 359 -6.21 -5.35 1.23
CA GLU A 359 -6.94 -4.81 0.07
C GLU A 359 -7.19 -5.87 -1.00
N THR A 360 -6.40 -6.94 -0.99
CA THR A 360 -6.55 -8.06 -1.93
C THR A 360 -7.64 -9.07 -1.54
N LEU A 361 -8.28 -8.92 -0.38
CA LEU A 361 -9.47 -9.70 -0.04
C LEU A 361 -10.56 -9.50 -1.09
N ARG A 362 -11.14 -10.60 -1.59
CA ARG A 362 -11.94 -10.60 -2.81
C ARG A 362 -13.24 -9.83 -2.68
N THR A 363 -13.86 -9.82 -1.51
CA THR A 363 -15.16 -9.18 -1.34
C THR A 363 -15.14 -8.07 -0.30
N ALA A 364 -15.99 -7.07 -0.48
CA ALA A 364 -16.19 -6.01 0.49
C ALA A 364 -16.67 -6.55 1.84
N GLU A 365 -17.50 -7.60 1.84
CA GLU A 365 -18.00 -8.25 3.06
C GLU A 365 -16.85 -8.88 3.86
N GLU A 366 -15.89 -9.51 3.18
CA GLU A 366 -14.71 -10.07 3.84
C GLU A 366 -13.86 -8.94 4.45
N ARG A 367 -13.60 -7.87 3.69
CA ARG A 367 -12.85 -6.71 4.18
C ARG A 367 -13.54 -6.04 5.37
N ASN A 368 -14.84 -5.78 5.26
CA ASN A 368 -15.63 -5.16 6.33
C ASN A 368 -15.59 -5.99 7.61
N ARG A 369 -15.82 -7.29 7.49
CA ARG A 369 -15.83 -8.22 8.63
C ARG A 369 -14.47 -8.32 9.31
N LEU A 370 -13.37 -8.35 8.53
CA LEU A 370 -12.02 -8.42 9.09
C LEU A 370 -11.63 -7.10 9.77
N MET A 371 -11.88 -5.97 9.13
CA MET A 371 -11.57 -4.65 9.69
C MET A 371 -12.37 -4.39 10.98
N GLU A 372 -13.67 -4.73 11.00
CA GLU A 372 -14.48 -4.63 12.20
C GLU A 372 -13.93 -5.48 13.35
N ALA A 373 -13.45 -6.70 13.05
CA ALA A 373 -12.85 -7.56 14.06
C ALA A 373 -11.54 -6.97 14.63
N ILE A 374 -10.70 -6.41 13.76
CA ILE A 374 -9.42 -5.77 14.15
C ILE A 374 -9.68 -4.53 15.02
N LEU A 375 -10.57 -3.63 14.59
CA LEU A 375 -10.87 -2.42 15.34
C LEU A 375 -11.58 -2.74 16.67
N THR A 376 -12.47 -3.72 16.70
CA THR A 376 -13.07 -4.21 17.95
C THR A 376 -12.01 -4.79 18.91
N PHE A 377 -11.03 -5.51 18.38
CA PHE A 377 -9.91 -5.99 19.19
C PHE A 377 -9.09 -4.83 19.77
N PHE A 378 -8.90 -3.76 19.01
CA PHE A 378 -8.20 -2.56 19.50
C PHE A 378 -8.97 -1.86 20.62
N ASP A 379 -10.30 -1.82 20.55
CA ASP A 379 -11.12 -1.21 21.60
C ASP A 379 -11.25 -2.08 22.87
N TYR A 380 -11.02 -3.39 22.75
CA TYR A 380 -11.23 -4.29 23.88
C TYR A 380 -10.29 -3.99 25.05
N GLY A 381 -10.86 -3.58 26.16
CA GLY A 381 -10.14 -3.26 27.40
C GLY A 381 -10.03 -1.77 27.70
N GLU A 382 -10.57 -0.89 26.85
CA GLU A 382 -10.64 0.56 27.12
C GLU A 382 -11.92 1.00 27.83
N GLN A 383 -12.87 0.09 28.08
CA GLN A 383 -14.03 0.39 28.92
C GLN A 383 -13.57 0.51 30.38
N LYS A 384 -13.21 1.72 30.78
CA LYS A 384 -13.15 2.16 32.17
C LYS A 384 -14.31 3.06 32.52
#